data_e7d0a5da439f85094ea4ba6a59c0979d
#
_entry.id   e7d0a5da439f85094ea4ba6a59c0979d
#
_cell.length_a   1.000
_cell.length_b   1.000
_cell.length_c   1.000
_cell.angle_alpha   90.00
_cell.angle_beta   90.00
_cell.angle_gamma   90.00
#
_symmetry.space_group_name_H-M   'P 1'
#
loop_
_entity.id
_entity.type
_entity.pdbx_description
1 polymer ?
#
loop_
_entity_poly.entity_id
_entity_poly.type
_entity_poly.pdbx_seq_one_letter_code
_entity_poly.pdbx_strand_id
1 'polypeptide(L)'
;MSFRVNTNIMAANALRNLSSTNVQFGNSVTRLSTGLRINSAADDPAGLISSESFRGQIAGIDQAIRNNQDATNYAKTAEGALDEVSRLLRDAKSLAVASKVSAPPDIR
;
A
#
# COMPACT_ATOMS: atom_id res chain seq x y z
N MET A 1 -21.56 -62.91 -14.21
CA MET A 1 -20.71 -62.04 -13.28
C MET A 1 -19.46 -62.83 -13.00
N SER A 2 -18.32 -62.41 -13.53
CA SER A 2 -17.04 -63.07 -13.24
C SER A 2 -16.51 -62.51 -11.88
N PHE A 3 -16.52 -63.37 -10.87
CA PHE A 3 -15.89 -63.15 -9.58
C PHE A 3 -14.37 -63.09 -9.79
N ARG A 4 -13.79 -61.90 -9.90
CA ARG A 4 -12.33 -61.72 -9.85
C ARG A 4 -11.92 -61.57 -8.39
N VAL A 5 -11.43 -62.65 -7.80
CA VAL A 5 -11.05 -62.75 -6.40
C VAL A 5 -9.82 -61.87 -6.05
N ASN A 6 -8.96 -61.55 -7.05
CA ASN A 6 -7.71 -60.84 -6.84
C ASN A 6 -7.74 -59.36 -7.24
N THR A 7 -8.85 -58.80 -7.73
CA THR A 7 -8.94 -57.40 -8.11
C THR A 7 -10.34 -56.86 -7.83
N ASN A 8 -10.48 -56.07 -6.78
CA ASN A 8 -11.73 -55.39 -6.47
C ASN A 8 -11.74 -54.02 -7.14
N ILE A 9 -12.36 -53.96 -8.35
CA ILE A 9 -12.45 -52.72 -9.16
C ILE A 9 -13.24 -51.65 -8.43
N MET A 10 -14.23 -51.99 -7.60
CA MET A 10 -14.99 -51.01 -6.81
C MET A 10 -14.12 -50.39 -5.72
N ALA A 11 -13.32 -51.18 -5.02
CA ALA A 11 -12.37 -50.65 -4.03
C ALA A 11 -11.30 -49.76 -4.69
N ALA A 12 -10.78 -50.13 -5.85
CA ALA A 12 -9.83 -49.33 -6.60
C ALA A 12 -10.44 -48.00 -7.08
N ASN A 13 -11.70 -47.98 -7.49
CA ASN A 13 -12.43 -46.78 -7.86
C ASN A 13 -12.70 -45.89 -6.62
N ALA A 14 -13.11 -46.49 -5.51
CA ALA A 14 -13.31 -45.75 -4.25
C ALA A 14 -12.00 -45.09 -3.76
N LEU A 15 -10.88 -45.79 -3.87
CA LEU A 15 -9.57 -45.27 -3.50
C LEU A 15 -9.16 -44.08 -4.38
N ARG A 16 -9.39 -44.14 -5.69
CA ARG A 16 -9.15 -43.04 -6.62
C ARG A 16 -10.00 -41.82 -6.31
N ASN A 17 -11.29 -42.00 -6.05
CA ASN A 17 -12.21 -40.95 -5.68
C ASN A 17 -11.80 -40.30 -4.34
N LEU A 18 -11.42 -41.11 -3.36
CA LEU A 18 -10.93 -40.61 -2.07
C LEU A 18 -9.65 -39.81 -2.24
N SER A 19 -8.70 -40.28 -3.04
CA SER A 19 -7.45 -39.52 -3.33
C SER A 19 -7.75 -38.18 -4.01
N SER A 20 -8.64 -38.18 -5.02
CA SER A 20 -9.05 -36.93 -5.68
C SER A 20 -9.73 -35.94 -4.72
N THR A 21 -10.61 -36.45 -3.86
CA THR A 21 -11.30 -35.63 -2.85
C THR A 21 -10.31 -35.07 -1.82
N ASN A 22 -9.31 -35.85 -1.39
CA ASN A 22 -8.28 -35.36 -0.48
C ASN A 22 -7.45 -34.24 -1.09
N VAL A 23 -7.08 -34.32 -2.37
CA VAL A 23 -6.37 -33.22 -3.06
C VAL A 23 -7.24 -31.96 -3.14
N GLN A 24 -8.53 -32.10 -3.50
CA GLN A 24 -9.44 -30.95 -3.54
C GLN A 24 -9.66 -30.33 -2.16
N PHE A 25 -9.77 -31.15 -1.14
CA PHE A 25 -9.89 -30.70 0.25
C PHE A 25 -8.63 -29.94 0.69
N GLY A 26 -7.43 -30.47 0.42
CA GLY A 26 -6.16 -29.80 0.69
C GLY A 26 -6.07 -28.42 0.03
N ASN A 27 -6.45 -28.32 -1.26
CA ASN A 27 -6.50 -27.05 -1.98
C ASN A 27 -7.50 -26.07 -1.34
N SER A 28 -8.67 -26.55 -0.92
CA SER A 28 -9.68 -25.72 -0.26
C SER A 28 -9.20 -25.19 1.09
N VAL A 29 -8.55 -26.04 1.88
CA VAL A 29 -7.94 -25.64 3.16
C VAL A 29 -6.83 -24.60 2.94
N THR A 30 -5.99 -24.77 1.93
CA THR A 30 -4.94 -23.81 1.59
C THR A 30 -5.53 -22.46 1.21
N ARG A 31 -6.56 -22.43 0.34
CA ARG A 31 -7.26 -21.19 -0.05
C ARG A 31 -7.93 -20.51 1.15
N LEU A 32 -8.52 -21.29 2.03
CA LEU A 32 -9.17 -20.75 3.24
C LEU A 32 -8.13 -20.15 4.21
N SER A 33 -7.01 -20.83 4.38
CA SER A 33 -5.92 -20.39 5.29
C SER A 33 -5.21 -19.13 4.78
N THR A 34 -4.96 -19.04 3.47
CA THR A 34 -4.28 -17.89 2.85
C THR A 34 -5.23 -16.74 2.50
N GLY A 35 -6.52 -17.02 2.40
CA GLY A 35 -7.52 -16.07 1.90
C GLY A 35 -7.38 -15.77 0.40
N LEU A 36 -6.49 -16.47 -0.31
CA LEU A 36 -6.21 -16.24 -1.73
C LEU A 36 -6.73 -17.39 -2.58
N ARG A 37 -7.37 -17.08 -3.70
CA ARG A 37 -7.84 -18.09 -4.67
C ARG A 37 -6.68 -18.72 -5.44
N ILE A 38 -5.64 -17.95 -5.73
CA ILE A 38 -4.45 -18.34 -6.49
C ILE A 38 -3.26 -18.29 -5.52
N ASN A 39 -2.70 -19.45 -5.20
CA ASN A 39 -1.56 -19.58 -4.29
C ASN A 39 -0.28 -20.00 -5.01
N SER A 40 -0.41 -20.59 -6.18
CA SER A 40 0.72 -21.09 -6.97
C SER A 40 0.49 -20.90 -8.45
N ALA A 41 1.58 -20.92 -9.23
CA ALA A 41 1.50 -20.88 -10.69
C ALA A 41 0.74 -22.10 -11.28
N ALA A 42 0.61 -23.19 -10.51
CA ALA A 42 -0.14 -24.37 -10.91
C ALA A 42 -1.66 -24.14 -10.85
N ASP A 43 -2.15 -23.21 -10.02
CA ASP A 43 -3.57 -22.88 -9.90
C ASP A 43 -4.08 -22.05 -11.09
N ASP A 44 -3.34 -21.01 -11.45
CA ASP A 44 -3.65 -20.12 -12.58
C ASP A 44 -2.42 -19.25 -12.91
N PRO A 45 -1.60 -19.63 -13.91
CA PRO A 45 -0.40 -18.87 -14.25
C PRO A 45 -0.69 -17.46 -14.77
N ALA A 46 -1.75 -17.27 -15.55
CA ALA A 46 -2.12 -15.96 -16.10
C ALA A 46 -2.65 -15.02 -15.01
N GLY A 47 -3.49 -15.56 -14.12
CA GLY A 47 -3.98 -14.82 -12.96
C GLY A 47 -2.89 -14.44 -11.98
N LEU A 48 -1.88 -15.29 -11.79
CA LEU A 48 -0.74 -14.99 -10.93
C LEU A 48 0.09 -13.81 -11.48
N ILE A 49 0.41 -13.80 -12.79
CA ILE A 49 1.13 -12.70 -13.44
C ILE A 49 0.37 -11.39 -13.27
N SER A 50 -0.94 -11.39 -13.50
CA SER A 50 -1.79 -10.22 -13.32
C SER A 50 -1.80 -9.74 -11.86
N SER A 51 -1.90 -10.66 -10.91
CA SER A 51 -1.89 -10.37 -9.47
C SER A 51 -0.56 -9.75 -9.04
N GLU A 52 0.57 -10.28 -9.48
CA GLU A 52 1.89 -9.72 -9.18
C GLU A 52 2.10 -8.34 -9.82
N SER A 53 1.58 -8.14 -11.03
CA SER A 53 1.57 -6.81 -11.66
C SER A 53 0.79 -5.79 -10.83
N PHE A 54 -0.41 -6.16 -10.36
CA PHE A 54 -1.20 -5.28 -9.48
C PHE A 54 -0.54 -5.02 -8.13
N ARG A 55 0.11 -6.01 -7.53
CA ARG A 55 0.89 -5.83 -6.30
C ARG A 55 2.03 -4.83 -6.50
N GLY A 56 2.73 -4.92 -7.62
CA GLY A 56 3.75 -3.94 -7.99
C GLY A 56 3.20 -2.53 -8.15
N GLN A 57 2.04 -2.38 -8.79
CA GLN A 57 1.37 -1.09 -8.93
C GLN A 57 0.91 -0.52 -7.58
N ILE A 58 0.32 -1.35 -6.71
CA ILE A 58 -0.08 -0.94 -5.35
C ILE A 58 1.13 -0.44 -4.57
N ALA A 59 2.25 -1.18 -4.58
CA ALA A 59 3.48 -0.76 -3.91
C ALA A 59 4.00 0.59 -4.45
N GLY A 60 3.89 0.82 -5.77
CA GLY A 60 4.23 2.10 -6.40
C GLY A 60 3.32 3.24 -5.95
N ILE A 61 2.02 3.00 -5.87
CA ILE A 61 1.03 3.98 -5.38
C ILE A 61 1.28 4.31 -3.91
N ASP A 62 1.53 3.31 -3.08
CA ASP A 62 1.85 3.51 -1.66
C ASP A 62 3.11 4.36 -1.49
N GLN A 63 4.12 4.16 -2.33
CA GLN A 63 5.30 5.02 -2.32
C GLN A 63 4.99 6.45 -2.79
N ALA A 64 4.15 6.60 -3.82
CA ALA A 64 3.72 7.93 -4.28
C ALA A 64 2.93 8.69 -3.21
N ILE A 65 2.09 8.00 -2.43
CA ILE A 65 1.38 8.59 -1.29
C ILE A 65 2.37 9.09 -0.23
N ARG A 66 3.37 8.29 0.13
CA ARG A 66 4.43 8.72 1.07
C ARG A 66 5.20 9.93 0.55
N ASN A 67 5.58 9.91 -0.72
CA ASN A 67 6.28 11.05 -1.34
C ASN A 67 5.43 12.33 -1.33
N ASN A 68 4.11 12.23 -1.55
CA ASN A 68 3.19 13.36 -1.44
C ASN A 68 3.08 13.89 0.00
N GLN A 69 3.07 13.01 0.99
CA GLN A 69 3.08 13.40 2.40
C GLN A 69 4.37 14.14 2.75
N ASP A 70 5.51 13.65 2.29
CA ASP A 70 6.80 14.30 2.48
C ASP A 70 6.85 15.66 1.78
N ALA A 71 6.39 15.76 0.54
CA ALA A 71 6.29 17.04 -0.17
C ALA A 71 5.38 18.04 0.57
N THR A 72 4.26 17.57 1.12
CA THR A 72 3.36 18.40 1.92
C THR A 72 4.04 18.89 3.20
N ASN A 73 4.82 18.05 3.85
CA ASN A 73 5.58 18.43 5.05
C ASN A 73 6.67 19.44 4.72
N TYR A 74 7.37 19.29 3.59
CA TYR A 74 8.32 20.28 3.09
C TYR A 74 7.66 21.64 2.83
N ALA A 75 6.51 21.63 2.15
CA ALA A 75 5.76 22.85 1.87
C ALA A 75 5.33 23.56 3.16
N LYS A 76 4.82 22.83 4.16
CA LYS A 76 4.46 23.37 5.48
C LYS A 76 5.64 23.97 6.22
N THR A 77 6.81 23.33 6.13
CA THR A 77 8.04 23.85 6.74
C THR A 77 8.48 25.15 6.07
N ALA A 78 8.43 25.20 4.74
CA ALA A 78 8.73 26.42 3.99
C ALA A 78 7.74 27.56 4.28
N GLU A 79 6.44 27.23 4.36
CA GLU A 79 5.38 28.17 4.74
C GLU A 79 5.64 28.77 6.14
N GLY A 80 5.96 27.93 7.12
CA GLY A 80 6.29 28.40 8.46
C GLY A 80 7.52 29.31 8.49
N ALA A 81 8.55 29.03 7.71
CA ALA A 81 9.72 29.90 7.59
C ALA A 81 9.38 31.25 6.93
N LEU A 82 8.53 31.25 5.90
CA LEU A 82 8.08 32.45 5.21
C LEU A 82 7.17 33.31 6.11
N ASP A 83 6.35 32.71 6.95
CA ASP A 83 5.54 33.41 7.94
C ASP A 83 6.42 34.12 8.96
N GLU A 84 7.49 33.49 9.41
CA GLU A 84 8.46 34.14 10.33
C GLU A 84 9.15 35.34 9.68
N VAL A 85 9.62 35.19 8.44
CA VAL A 85 10.20 36.31 7.66
C VAL A 85 9.17 37.43 7.49
N SER A 86 7.93 37.11 7.19
CA SER A 86 6.83 38.07 7.02
C SER A 86 6.52 38.82 8.31
N ARG A 87 6.64 38.16 9.48
CA ARG A 87 6.49 38.74 10.79
C ARG A 87 7.63 39.72 11.09
N LEU A 88 8.88 39.30 10.87
CA LEU A 88 10.06 40.15 11.07
C LEU A 88 10.03 41.39 10.19
N LEU A 89 9.58 41.28 8.94
CA LEU A 89 9.41 42.41 8.04
C LEU A 89 8.35 43.40 8.54
N ARG A 90 7.23 42.90 9.08
CA ARG A 90 6.20 43.77 9.70
C ARG A 90 6.74 44.52 10.93
N ASP A 91 7.50 43.80 11.76
CA ASP A 91 8.12 44.40 12.95
C ASP A 91 9.16 45.45 12.58
N ALA A 92 10.03 45.14 11.62
CA ALA A 92 11.00 46.13 11.09
C ALA A 92 10.31 47.37 10.50
N LYS A 93 9.21 47.19 9.75
CA LYS A 93 8.40 48.28 9.22
C LYS A 93 7.79 49.12 10.35
N SER A 94 7.24 48.48 11.38
CA SER A 94 6.65 49.18 12.53
C SER A 94 7.69 50.03 13.28
N LEU A 95 8.90 49.47 13.49
CA LEU A 95 10.03 50.18 14.11
C LEU A 95 10.49 51.38 13.26
N ALA A 96 10.58 51.21 11.94
CA ALA A 96 10.96 52.28 11.03
C ALA A 96 9.92 53.43 11.02
N VAL A 97 8.63 53.12 11.13
CA VAL A 97 7.57 54.11 11.25
C VAL A 97 7.66 54.82 12.62
N ALA A 98 7.84 54.06 13.69
CA ALA A 98 7.96 54.62 15.04
C ALA A 98 9.18 55.56 15.15
N SER A 99 10.32 55.22 14.54
CA SER A 99 11.52 56.08 14.52
C SER A 99 11.30 57.41 13.79
N LYS A 100 10.49 57.43 12.72
CA LYS A 100 10.12 58.65 12.00
C LYS A 100 9.23 59.60 12.83
N VAL A 101 8.34 59.00 13.65
CA VAL A 101 7.42 59.76 14.51
C VAL A 101 8.16 60.31 15.75
N SER A 102 9.18 59.58 16.23
CA SER A 102 9.96 59.96 17.41
C SER A 102 11.16 60.89 17.11
N ALA A 103 11.43 61.20 15.83
CA ALA A 103 12.46 62.19 15.48
C ALA A 103 11.95 63.54 15.89
N PRO A 104 12.70 64.32 16.81
CA PRO A 104 12.30 65.66 17.17
C PRO A 104 12.31 66.54 15.91
N PRO A 105 11.39 67.49 15.80
CA PRO A 105 11.44 68.45 14.71
C PRO A 105 12.78 69.20 14.81
N ASP A 106 13.51 69.29 13.70
CA ASP A 106 14.77 69.94 13.57
C ASP A 106 14.60 71.39 14.11
N ILE A 107 15.30 71.68 15.25
CA ILE A 107 15.34 72.97 15.81
C ILE A 107 16.35 73.77 14.98
N ARG A 108 15.85 74.55 14.05
CA ARG A 108 16.63 75.60 13.40
C ARG A 108 16.99 76.73 14.39
#